data_8cf7968b52d02bfd0410148c3bc7cd2c
#
_entry.id   8cf7968b52d02bfd0410148c3bc7cd2c
#
_cell.length_a   1.000
_cell.length_b   1.000
_cell.length_c   1.000
_cell.angle_alpha   90.00
_cell.angle_beta   90.00
_cell.angle_gamma   90.00
#
_symmetry.space_group_name_H-M   'P 1'
#
loop_
_entity.id
_entity.type
_entity.pdbx_description
1 polymer ?
#
loop_
_entity_poly.entity_id
_entity_poly.type
_entity_poly.pdbx_seq_one_letter_code
_entity_poly.pdbx_strand_id
1 'polypeptide(L)'
;KIYDIVYDGMLEDNIYAFIVYCSSGTYIRTLIDDIGRELGCGAVMTSLKRTQSSGFVIENAVTIEDLEKAAENGQAEAFLTSVFDAMAEYDVVTVSEGQAKRFANGGALNLDRVRECKGDGLYRVVSPGGDFLGLGRADTQLRSLSVARVYVGR
;
A
#
# COMPACT_ATOMS: atom_id res chain seq x y z
N LYS A 1 -7.03 -13.58 4.14
CA LYS A 1 -6.97 -14.44 2.94
C LYS A 1 -5.52 -14.73 2.60
N ILE A 2 -5.15 -15.98 2.34
CA ILE A 2 -3.86 -16.37 1.78
C ILE A 2 -4.00 -16.34 0.26
N TYR A 3 -3.06 -15.69 -0.41
CA TYR A 3 -3.00 -15.61 -1.87
C TYR A 3 -2.07 -16.68 -2.43
N ASP A 4 -0.92 -16.88 -1.74
CA ASP A 4 0.07 -17.87 -2.15
C ASP A 4 0.95 -18.26 -0.95
N ILE A 5 1.50 -19.50 -0.99
CA ILE A 5 2.49 -20.02 -0.05
C ILE A 5 3.56 -20.74 -0.86
N VAL A 6 4.79 -20.27 -0.75
CA VAL A 6 5.94 -20.88 -1.41
C VAL A 6 6.86 -21.49 -0.35
N TYR A 7 7.16 -22.77 -0.51
CA TYR A 7 8.18 -23.42 0.30
C TYR A 7 9.57 -22.96 -0.13
N ASP A 8 10.34 -22.37 0.78
CA ASP A 8 11.65 -21.76 0.51
C ASP A 8 12.84 -22.62 0.99
N GLY A 9 12.53 -23.78 1.58
CA GLY A 9 13.56 -24.74 1.96
C GLY A 9 13.57 -25.09 3.45
N MET A 10 14.45 -26.02 3.80
CA MET A 10 14.75 -26.39 5.16
C MET A 10 16.00 -25.61 5.60
N LEU A 11 15.90 -24.86 6.69
CA LEU A 11 17.00 -24.05 7.23
C LEU A 11 17.89 -24.89 8.16
N GLU A 12 17.26 -25.69 9.02
CA GLU A 12 17.90 -26.60 9.98
C GLU A 12 16.97 -27.80 10.17
N ASP A 13 17.40 -28.80 10.95
CA ASP A 13 16.57 -29.95 11.25
C ASP A 13 15.24 -29.52 11.87
N ASN A 14 14.14 -29.91 11.19
CA ASN A 14 12.75 -29.56 11.54
C ASN A 14 12.41 -28.07 11.48
N ILE A 15 13.26 -27.21 10.88
CA ILE A 15 12.97 -25.79 10.65
C ILE A 15 12.83 -25.53 9.15
N TYR A 16 11.62 -25.12 8.73
CA TYR A 16 11.24 -24.93 7.34
C TYR A 16 10.91 -23.47 7.09
N ALA A 17 11.37 -22.93 5.96
CA ALA A 17 11.09 -21.57 5.51
C ALA A 17 9.95 -21.56 4.50
N PHE A 18 9.09 -20.55 4.63
CA PHE A 18 8.00 -20.29 3.69
C PHE A 18 7.92 -18.80 3.39
N ILE A 19 7.62 -18.46 2.13
CA ILE A 19 7.22 -17.12 1.71
C ILE A 19 5.69 -17.13 1.59
N VAL A 20 5.04 -16.22 2.30
CA VAL A 20 3.56 -16.16 2.37
C VAL A 20 3.07 -14.83 1.83
N TYR A 21 2.22 -14.89 0.81
CA TYR A 21 1.49 -13.75 0.27
C TYR A 21 0.07 -13.76 0.83
N CYS A 22 -0.30 -12.73 1.57
CA CYS A 22 -1.59 -12.70 2.26
C CYS A 22 -2.18 -11.30 2.39
N SER A 23 -3.50 -11.25 2.66
CA SER A 23 -4.19 -10.00 2.96
C SER A 23 -3.78 -9.42 4.32
N SER A 24 -4.01 -8.12 4.48
CA SER A 24 -3.98 -7.49 5.81
C SER A 24 -4.86 -8.25 6.81
N GLY A 25 -4.46 -8.29 8.07
CA GLY A 25 -5.16 -9.00 9.15
C GLY A 25 -4.93 -10.52 9.18
N THR A 26 -4.08 -11.08 8.32
CA THR A 26 -3.71 -12.49 8.39
C THR A 26 -2.70 -12.72 9.51
N TYR A 27 -3.02 -13.64 10.43
CA TYR A 27 -2.12 -14.04 11.50
C TYR A 27 -1.26 -15.23 11.06
N ILE A 28 0.01 -14.99 10.77
CA ILE A 28 0.94 -16.03 10.27
C ILE A 28 1.14 -17.12 11.32
N ARG A 29 1.11 -16.82 12.61
CA ARG A 29 1.16 -17.83 13.69
C ARG A 29 0.02 -18.85 13.58
N THR A 30 -1.20 -18.39 13.30
CA THR A 30 -2.36 -19.27 13.08
C THR A 30 -2.18 -20.13 11.84
N LEU A 31 -1.68 -19.54 10.74
CA LEU A 31 -1.40 -20.30 9.53
C LEU A 31 -0.41 -21.44 9.77
N ILE A 32 0.67 -21.19 10.52
CA ILE A 32 1.67 -22.22 10.83
C ILE A 32 1.08 -23.32 11.73
N ASP A 33 0.26 -22.97 12.72
CA ASP A 33 -0.45 -23.94 13.56
C ASP A 33 -1.42 -24.81 12.73
N ASP A 34 -2.18 -24.19 11.80
CA ASP A 34 -3.08 -24.90 10.89
C ASP A 34 -2.31 -25.88 9.98
N ILE A 35 -1.19 -25.45 9.40
CA ILE A 35 -0.32 -26.33 8.59
C ILE A 35 0.17 -27.52 9.43
N GLY A 36 0.63 -27.27 10.65
CA GLY A 36 1.10 -28.33 11.54
C GLY A 36 0.03 -29.33 11.91
N ARG A 37 -1.21 -28.88 12.09
CA ARG A 37 -2.38 -29.76 12.34
C ARG A 37 -2.71 -30.63 11.13
N GLU A 38 -2.75 -30.05 9.94
CA GLU A 38 -3.01 -30.79 8.70
C GLU A 38 -1.94 -31.85 8.41
N LEU A 39 -0.68 -31.56 8.74
CA LEU A 39 0.41 -32.53 8.63
C LEU A 39 0.43 -33.58 9.76
N GLY A 40 -0.38 -33.39 10.81
CA GLY A 40 -0.48 -34.32 11.95
C GLY A 40 0.71 -34.30 12.90
N CYS A 41 1.67 -33.39 12.73
CA CYS A 41 2.88 -33.29 13.57
C CYS A 41 2.91 -32.05 14.47
N GLY A 42 1.95 -31.12 14.29
CA GLY A 42 2.00 -29.79 14.90
C GLY A 42 3.12 -28.92 14.30
N ALA A 43 3.01 -27.60 14.45
CA ALA A 43 4.07 -26.66 14.07
C ALA A 43 4.01 -25.42 14.96
N VAL A 44 5.17 -24.75 15.07
CA VAL A 44 5.31 -23.47 15.77
C VAL A 44 6.14 -22.50 14.94
N MET A 45 5.74 -21.24 14.93
CA MET A 45 6.49 -20.20 14.26
C MET A 45 7.73 -19.80 15.10
N THR A 46 8.92 -20.00 14.57
CA THR A 46 10.19 -19.68 15.23
C THR A 46 10.66 -18.26 14.91
N SER A 47 10.40 -17.79 13.68
CA SER A 47 10.73 -16.42 13.24
C SER A 47 9.75 -15.91 12.22
N LEU A 48 9.67 -14.59 12.07
CA LEU A 48 8.87 -13.92 11.06
C LEU A 48 9.61 -12.67 10.57
N LYS A 49 9.80 -12.59 9.26
CA LYS A 49 10.33 -11.39 8.62
C LYS A 49 9.30 -10.88 7.61
N ARG A 50 8.86 -9.63 7.78
CA ARG A 50 8.01 -8.98 6.78
C ARG A 50 8.91 -8.36 5.71
N THR A 51 8.79 -8.85 4.49
CA THR A 51 9.60 -8.35 3.36
C THR A 51 8.89 -7.29 2.55
N GLN A 52 7.55 -7.25 2.59
CA GLN A 52 6.76 -6.26 1.88
C GLN A 52 5.47 -5.92 2.63
N SER A 53 5.01 -4.67 2.53
CA SER A 53 3.70 -4.22 3.03
C SER A 53 3.27 -2.95 2.30
N SER A 54 2.04 -2.95 1.73
CA SER A 54 1.43 -1.75 1.10
C SER A 54 2.35 -1.04 0.09
N GLY A 55 3.02 -1.80 -0.78
CA GLY A 55 3.95 -1.25 -1.78
C GLY A 55 5.36 -0.96 -1.28
N PHE A 56 5.59 -0.95 0.04
CA PHE A 56 6.93 -0.79 0.61
C PHE A 56 7.63 -2.13 0.71
N VAL A 57 8.91 -2.18 0.29
CA VAL A 57 9.76 -3.37 0.34
C VAL A 57 10.87 -3.17 1.37
N ILE A 58 11.31 -4.26 1.99
CA ILE A 58 12.28 -4.22 3.09
C ILE A 58 13.65 -3.69 2.65
N GLU A 59 13.99 -3.85 1.38
CA GLU A 59 15.24 -3.37 0.79
C GLU A 59 15.39 -1.85 0.85
N ASN A 60 14.23 -1.13 0.89
CA ASN A 60 14.17 0.33 1.00
C ASN A 60 13.93 0.80 2.44
N ALA A 61 13.86 -0.13 3.40
CA ALA A 61 13.67 0.22 4.79
C ALA A 61 14.99 0.71 5.40
N VAL A 62 14.87 1.64 6.33
CA VAL A 62 16.01 2.15 7.11
C VAL A 62 15.88 1.70 8.56
N THR A 63 17.02 1.58 9.24
CA THR A 63 17.00 1.24 10.67
C THR A 63 16.67 2.47 11.52
N ILE A 64 16.24 2.23 12.75
CA ILE A 64 16.00 3.32 13.70
C ILE A 64 17.29 4.08 13.96
N GLU A 65 18.41 3.37 14.09
CA GLU A 65 19.73 3.95 14.30
C GLU A 65 20.18 4.86 13.14
N ASP A 66 19.85 4.49 11.88
CA ASP A 66 20.17 5.32 10.72
C ASP A 66 19.31 6.59 10.71
N LEU A 67 18.05 6.46 11.10
CA LEU A 67 17.14 7.60 11.19
C LEU A 67 17.55 8.56 12.32
N GLU A 68 17.97 8.05 13.49
CA GLU A 68 18.47 8.85 14.62
C GLU A 68 19.71 9.64 14.20
N LYS A 69 20.71 8.99 13.58
CA LYS A 69 21.92 9.67 13.07
C LYS A 69 21.59 10.73 12.02
N ALA A 70 20.62 10.45 11.13
CA ALA A 70 20.19 11.44 10.15
C ALA A 70 19.49 12.64 10.82
N ALA A 71 18.68 12.41 11.86
CA ALA A 71 18.04 13.46 12.60
C ALA A 71 19.04 14.38 13.32
N GLU A 72 20.07 13.80 13.95
CA GLU A 72 21.17 14.55 14.58
C GLU A 72 21.90 15.47 13.58
N ASN A 73 22.02 15.02 12.34
CA ASN A 73 22.65 15.77 11.24
C ASN A 73 21.68 16.70 10.47
N GLY A 74 20.41 16.80 10.87
CA GLY A 74 19.38 17.58 10.17
C GLY A 74 18.99 17.03 8.81
N GLN A 75 19.19 15.73 8.55
CA GLN A 75 18.96 15.04 7.27
C GLN A 75 17.78 14.06 7.31
N ALA A 76 16.98 14.03 8.38
CA ALA A 76 15.87 13.09 8.55
C ALA A 76 14.82 13.19 7.41
N GLU A 77 14.66 14.38 6.81
CA GLU A 77 13.72 14.60 5.72
C GLU A 77 14.04 13.76 4.47
N ALA A 78 15.31 13.37 4.26
CA ALA A 78 15.72 12.54 3.14
C ALA A 78 15.10 11.12 3.18
N PHE A 79 14.65 10.67 4.34
CA PHE A 79 14.00 9.37 4.54
C PHE A 79 12.46 9.44 4.43
N LEU A 80 11.89 10.63 4.22
CA LEU A 80 10.46 10.78 4.08
C LEU A 80 10.00 10.44 2.67
N THR A 81 9.06 9.52 2.56
CA THR A 81 8.33 9.26 1.33
C THR A 81 7.09 10.15 1.29
N SER A 82 6.85 10.85 0.19
CA SER A 82 5.65 11.65 0.05
C SER A 82 4.40 10.76 0.07
N VAL A 83 3.26 11.30 0.53
CA VAL A 83 1.99 10.55 0.50
C VAL A 83 1.60 10.19 -0.94
N PHE A 84 1.93 11.04 -1.91
CA PHE A 84 1.70 10.76 -3.32
C PHE A 84 2.52 9.55 -3.79
N ASP A 85 3.80 9.46 -3.44
CA ASP A 85 4.66 8.34 -3.82
C ASP A 85 4.31 7.06 -3.06
N ALA A 86 3.90 7.17 -1.79
CA ALA A 86 3.42 6.04 -1.00
C ALA A 86 2.16 5.37 -1.60
N MET A 87 1.42 6.08 -2.46
CA MET A 87 0.25 5.59 -3.19
C MET A 87 0.57 5.23 -4.66
N ALA A 88 1.83 4.93 -4.98
CA ALA A 88 2.29 4.67 -6.35
C ALA A 88 1.62 3.47 -7.04
N GLU A 89 1.00 2.59 -6.26
CA GLU A 89 0.20 1.45 -6.79
C GLU A 89 -1.05 1.90 -7.56
N TYR A 90 -1.56 3.12 -7.32
CA TYR A 90 -2.73 3.65 -8.01
C TYR A 90 -2.34 4.54 -9.18
N ASP A 91 -3.04 4.40 -10.30
CA ASP A 91 -2.88 5.28 -11.45
C ASP A 91 -3.21 6.74 -11.10
N VAL A 92 -2.69 7.68 -11.89
CA VAL A 92 -2.90 9.12 -11.71
C VAL A 92 -3.97 9.61 -12.67
N VAL A 93 -4.84 10.51 -12.19
CA VAL A 93 -5.74 11.29 -13.04
C VAL A 93 -5.55 12.78 -12.75
N THR A 94 -5.41 13.57 -13.82
CA THR A 94 -5.32 15.02 -13.72
C THR A 94 -6.70 15.64 -13.95
N VAL A 95 -7.10 16.51 -13.04
CA VAL A 95 -8.41 17.19 -13.09
C VAL A 95 -8.24 18.68 -13.40
N SER A 96 -9.29 19.35 -13.89
CA SER A 96 -9.26 20.80 -14.11
C SER A 96 -9.36 21.57 -12.79
N GLU A 97 -9.03 22.86 -12.80
CA GLU A 97 -9.11 23.74 -11.60
C GLU A 97 -10.49 23.70 -10.91
N GLY A 98 -11.57 23.76 -11.72
CA GLY A 98 -12.93 23.68 -11.18
C GLY A 98 -13.25 22.33 -10.56
N GLN A 99 -12.73 21.25 -11.16
CA GLN A 99 -12.87 19.90 -10.62
C GLN A 99 -12.01 19.70 -9.36
N ALA A 100 -10.80 20.27 -9.33
CA ALA A 100 -9.92 20.22 -8.17
C ALA A 100 -10.58 20.85 -6.93
N LYS A 101 -11.17 22.06 -7.08
CA LYS A 101 -11.93 22.72 -6.02
C LYS A 101 -13.12 21.88 -5.55
N ARG A 102 -13.86 21.27 -6.49
CA ARG A 102 -15.00 20.42 -6.16
C ARG A 102 -14.56 19.17 -5.41
N PHE A 103 -13.50 18.50 -5.87
CA PHE A 103 -12.93 17.30 -5.26
C PHE A 103 -12.43 17.58 -3.84
N ALA A 104 -11.67 18.66 -3.65
CA ALA A 104 -11.15 19.08 -2.35
C ALA A 104 -12.27 19.34 -1.32
N ASN A 105 -13.47 19.75 -1.78
CA ASN A 105 -14.66 19.91 -0.94
C ASN A 105 -15.52 18.65 -0.83
N GLY A 106 -15.02 17.49 -1.21
CA GLY A 106 -15.70 16.20 -1.10
C GLY A 106 -16.72 15.92 -2.21
N GLY A 107 -16.79 16.76 -3.26
CA GLY A 107 -17.74 16.60 -4.37
C GLY A 107 -17.27 15.60 -5.42
N ALA A 108 -18.12 14.63 -5.78
CA ALA A 108 -17.84 13.71 -6.87
C ALA A 108 -17.73 14.42 -8.22
N LEU A 109 -16.88 13.89 -9.11
CA LEU A 109 -16.65 14.39 -10.44
C LEU A 109 -17.32 13.50 -11.48
N ASN A 110 -17.74 14.10 -12.61
CA ASN A 110 -18.22 13.34 -13.75
C ASN A 110 -17.02 12.71 -14.48
N LEU A 111 -17.03 11.37 -14.58
CA LEU A 111 -15.93 10.58 -15.13
C LEU A 111 -15.63 10.92 -16.61
N ASP A 112 -16.66 11.27 -17.39
CA ASP A 112 -16.49 11.66 -18.81
C ASP A 112 -15.61 12.91 -19.01
N ARG A 113 -15.46 13.69 -17.96
CA ARG A 113 -14.66 14.92 -17.95
C ARG A 113 -13.30 14.73 -17.27
N VAL A 114 -13.00 13.50 -16.80
CA VAL A 114 -11.71 13.14 -16.21
C VAL A 114 -10.95 12.34 -17.26
N ARG A 115 -9.84 12.91 -17.74
CA ARG A 115 -8.97 12.21 -18.69
C ARG A 115 -8.14 11.17 -17.95
N GLU A 116 -7.65 10.16 -18.69
CA GLU A 116 -6.70 9.14 -18.18
C GLU A 116 -7.32 8.12 -17.20
N CYS A 117 -8.63 8.19 -16.92
CA CYS A 117 -9.30 7.15 -16.15
C CYS A 117 -9.62 5.95 -17.05
N LYS A 118 -9.01 4.79 -16.77
CA LYS A 118 -9.05 3.60 -17.63
C LYS A 118 -10.11 2.57 -17.20
N GLY A 119 -10.79 2.78 -16.10
CA GLY A 119 -11.78 1.81 -15.57
C GLY A 119 -12.10 2.05 -14.10
N ASP A 120 -12.77 1.07 -13.51
CA ASP A 120 -13.12 1.10 -12.08
C ASP A 120 -11.87 0.94 -11.21
N GLY A 121 -11.83 1.63 -10.08
CA GLY A 121 -10.73 1.50 -9.14
C GLY A 121 -10.39 2.79 -8.39
N LEU A 122 -9.30 2.76 -7.65
CA LEU A 122 -8.75 3.92 -6.97
C LEU A 122 -7.71 4.61 -7.87
N TYR A 123 -7.74 5.93 -7.83
CA TYR A 123 -6.85 6.81 -8.58
C TYR A 123 -6.29 7.89 -7.68
N ARG A 124 -5.02 8.24 -7.87
CA ARG A 124 -4.42 9.45 -7.33
C ARG A 124 -4.93 10.64 -8.15
N VAL A 125 -5.62 11.58 -7.48
CA VAL A 125 -6.17 12.77 -8.13
C VAL A 125 -5.22 13.93 -7.92
N VAL A 126 -4.80 14.56 -9.03
CA VAL A 126 -3.89 15.71 -9.00
C VAL A 126 -4.52 16.93 -9.67
N SER A 127 -4.15 18.12 -9.17
CA SER A 127 -4.48 19.40 -9.80
C SER A 127 -3.75 19.58 -11.13
N PRO A 128 -4.13 20.57 -11.97
CA PRO A 128 -3.36 20.90 -13.19
C PRO A 128 -1.93 21.35 -12.88
N GLY A 129 -1.67 21.87 -11.68
CA GLY A 129 -0.34 22.24 -11.18
C GLY A 129 0.47 21.05 -10.65
N GLY A 130 -0.11 19.84 -10.57
CA GLY A 130 0.56 18.65 -10.06
C GLY A 130 0.36 18.41 -8.56
N ASP A 131 -0.43 19.23 -7.86
CA ASP A 131 -0.67 19.02 -6.42
C ASP A 131 -1.54 17.79 -6.20
N PHE A 132 -1.13 16.95 -5.25
CA PHE A 132 -1.91 15.78 -4.85
C PHE A 132 -3.14 16.20 -4.03
N LEU A 133 -4.32 15.91 -4.55
CA LEU A 133 -5.61 16.26 -3.93
C LEU A 133 -6.17 15.12 -3.06
N GLY A 134 -5.77 13.88 -3.33
CA GLY A 134 -6.25 12.71 -2.61
C GLY A 134 -6.54 11.51 -3.50
N LEU A 135 -7.31 10.55 -2.99
CA LEU A 135 -7.75 9.37 -3.71
C LEU A 135 -9.20 9.51 -4.15
N GLY A 136 -9.46 9.26 -5.42
CA GLY A 136 -10.77 9.14 -6.02
C GLY A 136 -11.09 7.68 -6.36
N ARG A 137 -12.35 7.29 -6.22
CA ARG A 137 -12.85 5.98 -6.67
C ARG A 137 -13.68 6.17 -7.93
N ALA A 138 -13.20 5.62 -9.03
CA ALA A 138 -13.92 5.59 -10.29
C ALA A 138 -14.93 4.45 -10.31
N ASP A 139 -16.12 4.76 -10.81
CA ASP A 139 -17.21 3.83 -11.12
C ASP A 139 -17.70 4.16 -12.53
N THR A 140 -17.42 3.27 -13.48
CA THR A 140 -17.77 3.45 -14.89
C THR A 140 -19.27 3.31 -15.14
N GLN A 141 -19.99 2.52 -14.35
CA GLN A 141 -21.45 2.37 -14.46
C GLN A 141 -22.16 3.64 -14.01
N LEU A 142 -21.73 4.22 -12.90
CA LEU A 142 -22.25 5.50 -12.38
C LEU A 142 -21.64 6.71 -13.08
N ARG A 143 -20.67 6.54 -13.96
CA ARG A 143 -19.90 7.57 -14.64
C ARG A 143 -19.38 8.64 -13.68
N SER A 144 -18.88 8.19 -12.53
CA SER A 144 -18.52 9.05 -11.39
C SER A 144 -17.15 8.73 -10.84
N LEU A 145 -16.36 9.76 -10.52
CA LEU A 145 -15.17 9.67 -9.68
C LEU A 145 -15.54 10.27 -8.31
N SER A 146 -15.87 9.40 -7.37
CA SER A 146 -16.22 9.80 -6.00
C SER A 146 -14.97 9.99 -5.15
N VAL A 147 -15.05 10.85 -4.14
CA VAL A 147 -13.95 11.09 -3.22
C VAL A 147 -13.81 9.91 -2.25
N ALA A 148 -12.71 9.19 -2.32
CA ALA A 148 -12.39 8.14 -1.34
C ALA A 148 -11.65 8.74 -0.13
N ARG A 149 -10.73 9.68 -0.38
CA ARG A 149 -10.01 10.42 0.67
C ARG A 149 -9.48 11.75 0.11
N VAL A 150 -9.74 12.84 0.79
CA VAL A 150 -9.07 14.12 0.51
C VAL A 150 -7.72 14.15 1.22
N TYR A 151 -6.70 14.62 0.53
CA TYR A 151 -5.40 14.95 1.12
C TYR A 151 -5.38 16.43 1.49
N VAL A 152 -5.18 16.71 2.78
CA VAL A 152 -4.97 18.07 3.28
C VAL A 152 -3.49 18.13 3.62
N GLY A 153 -2.67 18.62 2.67
CA GLY A 153 -1.26 18.92 2.93
C GLY A 153 -1.15 19.96 4.06
N ARG A 154 -0.25 19.71 4.98
CA ARG A 154 0.19 20.72 5.95
C ARG A 154 1.46 21.36 5.47
#